data_49b93c6df31e074d972302ef9748639c
#
_entry.id   49b93c6df31e074d972302ef9748639c
#
_cell.length_a   1.000
_cell.length_b   1.000
_cell.length_c   1.000
_cell.angle_alpha   90.00
_cell.angle_beta   90.00
_cell.angle_gamma   90.00
#
_symmetry.space_group_name_H-M   'P 1'
#
loop_
_entity.id
_entity.type
_entity.pdbx_description
1 polymer ?
#
loop_
_entity_poly.entity_id
_entity_poly.type
_entity_poly.pdbx_seq_one_letter_code
_entity_poly.pdbx_strand_id
1 'polypeptide(L)'
;MTRKRRGLSMTSILVLALVGTITAIVLGAMAVFLQTYQRSLIRSVQTSARQSVAQVGKTVEDYLDDVNSLMELLERKLEDPRQDRDDFFAAFLQIRPDVVAVTTYDAAGGLVDCRSRAAKRTEIYQNLSFDPDKMDAYAGGYVSTPHVASIFQGYYPWVVTLVAPLDAPGREEWIALDIS
;
A
#
# COMPACT_ATOMS: atom_id res chain seq x y z
N MET A 1 74.13 32.52 -25.98
CA MET A 1 73.60 31.15 -25.93
C MET A 1 72.36 31.05 -26.84
N THR A 2 72.58 30.59 -28.10
CA THR A 2 71.51 30.50 -29.13
C THR A 2 70.79 29.15 -28.95
N ARG A 3 69.54 29.16 -28.50
CA ARG A 3 68.64 28.00 -28.31
C ARG A 3 68.17 27.50 -29.67
N LYS A 4 68.85 26.48 -30.21
CA LYS A 4 68.53 25.80 -31.47
C LYS A 4 67.10 25.22 -31.38
N ARG A 5 66.13 25.89 -32.01
CA ARG A 5 64.74 25.34 -32.18
C ARG A 5 64.87 24.10 -33.08
N ARG A 6 64.77 22.92 -32.48
CA ARG A 6 64.58 21.64 -33.22
C ARG A 6 63.21 21.70 -33.87
N GLY A 7 63.12 21.98 -35.15
CA GLY A 7 61.89 21.80 -35.90
C GLY A 7 61.49 20.34 -35.90
N LEU A 8 60.19 20.06 -35.60
CA LEU A 8 59.65 18.75 -35.74
C LEU A 8 59.76 18.23 -37.16
N SER A 9 60.18 17.02 -37.38
CA SER A 9 60.21 16.36 -38.69
C SER A 9 58.80 16.31 -39.28
N MET A 10 58.67 16.49 -40.60
CA MET A 10 57.41 16.49 -41.32
C MET A 10 56.60 15.19 -41.06
N THR A 11 57.28 14.06 -40.90
CA THR A 11 56.74 12.80 -40.53
C THR A 11 56.17 12.83 -39.10
N SER A 12 56.83 13.49 -38.14
CA SER A 12 56.32 13.61 -36.77
C SER A 12 55.06 14.45 -36.68
N ILE A 13 54.93 15.50 -37.50
CA ILE A 13 53.74 16.36 -37.59
C ILE A 13 52.57 15.55 -38.14
N LEU A 14 52.82 14.75 -39.18
CA LEU A 14 51.76 13.93 -39.83
C LEU A 14 51.25 12.84 -38.91
N VAL A 15 52.14 12.16 -38.18
CA VAL A 15 51.76 11.14 -37.17
C VAL A 15 50.97 11.79 -36.02
N LEU A 16 51.38 12.95 -35.55
CA LEU A 16 50.69 13.65 -34.46
C LEU A 16 49.28 14.11 -34.87
N ALA A 17 49.14 14.59 -36.12
CA ALA A 17 47.84 14.95 -36.68
C ALA A 17 46.91 13.73 -36.80
N LEU A 18 47.46 12.61 -37.30
CA LEU A 18 46.66 11.35 -37.42
C LEU A 18 46.17 10.84 -36.06
N VAL A 19 47.08 10.76 -35.09
CA VAL A 19 46.74 10.31 -33.71
C VAL A 19 45.73 11.28 -33.09
N GLY A 20 45.92 12.58 -33.24
CA GLY A 20 44.99 13.59 -32.73
C GLY A 20 43.57 13.44 -33.31
N THR A 21 43.49 13.20 -34.62
CA THR A 21 42.19 12.99 -35.29
C THR A 21 41.49 11.74 -34.82
N ILE A 22 42.21 10.63 -34.72
CA ILE A 22 41.64 9.36 -34.21
C ILE A 22 41.17 9.51 -32.76
N THR A 23 41.98 10.15 -31.90
CA THR A 23 41.61 10.42 -30.51
C THR A 23 40.37 11.29 -30.40
N ALA A 24 40.26 12.33 -31.21
CA ALA A 24 39.08 13.21 -31.22
C ALA A 24 37.80 12.46 -31.64
N ILE A 25 37.90 11.59 -32.66
CA ILE A 25 36.76 10.73 -33.10
C ILE A 25 36.33 9.78 -32.00
N VAL A 26 37.27 9.10 -31.33
CA VAL A 26 36.98 8.15 -30.25
C VAL A 26 36.33 8.86 -29.05
N LEU A 27 36.86 10.02 -28.65
CA LEU A 27 36.29 10.81 -27.55
C LEU A 27 34.89 11.32 -27.89
N GLY A 28 34.68 11.78 -29.13
CA GLY A 28 33.34 12.18 -29.61
C GLY A 28 32.32 11.04 -29.60
N ALA A 29 32.72 9.88 -30.12
CA ALA A 29 31.88 8.70 -30.11
C ALA A 29 31.53 8.24 -28.66
N MET A 30 32.51 8.26 -27.76
CA MET A 30 32.33 7.91 -26.36
C MET A 30 31.38 8.89 -25.65
N ALA A 31 31.49 10.18 -25.91
CA ALA A 31 30.60 11.19 -25.34
C ALA A 31 29.15 11.00 -25.80
N VAL A 32 28.93 10.74 -27.09
CA VAL A 32 27.58 10.45 -27.63
C VAL A 32 27.02 9.14 -27.04
N PHE A 33 27.84 8.11 -26.92
CA PHE A 33 27.44 6.85 -26.34
C PHE A 33 27.02 7.02 -24.88
N LEU A 34 27.83 7.67 -24.04
CA LEU A 34 27.52 7.94 -22.64
C LEU A 34 26.21 8.73 -22.48
N GLN A 35 26.03 9.78 -23.30
CA GLN A 35 24.83 10.59 -23.24
C GLN A 35 23.57 9.79 -23.63
N THR A 36 23.68 8.95 -24.66
CA THR A 36 22.57 8.10 -25.12
C THR A 36 22.25 7.03 -24.07
N TYR A 37 23.29 6.41 -23.51
CA TYR A 37 23.14 5.40 -22.45
C TYR A 37 22.47 5.97 -21.20
N GLN A 38 22.92 7.12 -20.71
CA GLN A 38 22.30 7.78 -19.55
C GLN A 38 20.82 8.10 -19.81
N ARG A 39 20.49 8.65 -20.97
CA ARG A 39 19.09 8.94 -21.33
C ARG A 39 18.23 7.67 -21.41
N SER A 40 18.77 6.61 -21.96
CA SER A 40 18.08 5.31 -22.04
C SER A 40 17.84 4.72 -20.66
N LEU A 41 18.86 4.78 -19.79
CA LEU A 41 18.77 4.26 -18.42
C LEU A 41 17.72 5.03 -17.59
N ILE A 42 17.75 6.35 -17.62
CA ILE A 42 16.78 7.19 -16.93
C ILE A 42 15.35 6.89 -17.41
N ARG A 43 15.14 6.79 -18.74
CA ARG A 43 13.82 6.45 -19.28
C ARG A 43 13.36 5.06 -18.84
N SER A 44 14.24 4.08 -18.88
CA SER A 44 13.92 2.71 -18.45
C SER A 44 13.50 2.67 -16.98
N VAL A 45 14.27 3.32 -16.09
CA VAL A 45 13.96 3.41 -14.66
C VAL A 45 12.62 4.12 -14.42
N GLN A 46 12.39 5.26 -15.10
CA GLN A 46 11.13 5.99 -14.98
C GLN A 46 9.92 5.17 -15.45
N THR A 47 10.07 4.45 -16.57
CA THR A 47 8.99 3.60 -17.10
C THR A 47 8.70 2.45 -16.14
N SER A 48 9.73 1.76 -15.66
CA SER A 48 9.57 0.68 -14.68
C SER A 48 8.94 1.17 -13.38
N ALA A 49 9.39 2.33 -12.87
CA ALA A 49 8.79 2.90 -11.67
C ALA A 49 7.31 3.24 -11.85
N ARG A 50 6.94 3.85 -12.99
CA ARG A 50 5.53 4.15 -13.29
C ARG A 50 4.69 2.90 -13.43
N GLN A 51 5.20 1.86 -14.08
CA GLN A 51 4.51 0.58 -14.20
C GLN A 51 4.30 -0.07 -12.83
N SER A 52 5.33 -0.07 -11.97
CA SER A 52 5.21 -0.61 -10.62
C SER A 52 4.19 0.15 -9.79
N VAL A 53 4.18 1.49 -9.83
CA VAL A 53 3.18 2.30 -9.12
C VAL A 53 1.76 2.02 -9.65
N ALA A 54 1.58 1.94 -10.96
CA ALA A 54 0.27 1.63 -11.55
C ALA A 54 -0.20 0.23 -11.17
N GLN A 55 0.70 -0.75 -11.14
CA GLN A 55 0.38 -2.11 -10.71
C GLN A 55 0.00 -2.16 -9.23
N VAL A 56 0.74 -1.49 -8.35
CA VAL A 56 0.38 -1.39 -6.93
C VAL A 56 -0.97 -0.71 -6.76
N GLY A 57 -1.22 0.41 -7.47
CA GLY A 57 -2.51 1.09 -7.45
C GLY A 57 -3.66 0.16 -7.80
N LYS A 58 -3.53 -0.59 -8.90
CA LYS A 58 -4.55 -1.56 -9.30
C LYS A 58 -4.76 -2.66 -8.25
N THR A 59 -3.68 -3.20 -7.69
CA THR A 59 -3.77 -4.22 -6.63
C THR A 59 -4.52 -3.71 -5.41
N VAL A 60 -4.31 -2.44 -5.04
CA VAL A 60 -5.03 -1.81 -3.92
C VAL A 60 -6.52 -1.62 -4.26
N GLU A 61 -6.83 -1.16 -5.48
CA GLU A 61 -8.23 -1.04 -5.94
C GLU A 61 -8.94 -2.40 -5.91
N ASP A 62 -8.34 -3.44 -6.53
CA ASP A 62 -8.90 -4.79 -6.56
C ASP A 62 -9.11 -5.34 -5.12
N TYR A 63 -8.20 -5.02 -4.19
CA TYR A 63 -8.32 -5.41 -2.79
C TYR A 63 -9.45 -4.68 -2.06
N LEU A 64 -9.61 -3.37 -2.29
CA LEU A 64 -10.70 -2.59 -1.69
C LEU A 64 -12.07 -3.06 -2.20
N ASP A 65 -12.17 -3.40 -3.48
CA ASP A 65 -13.39 -3.97 -4.05
C ASP A 65 -13.74 -5.34 -3.42
N ASP A 66 -12.74 -6.19 -3.19
CA ASP A 66 -12.92 -7.46 -2.49
C ASP A 66 -13.40 -7.24 -1.05
N VAL A 67 -12.80 -6.29 -0.33
CA VAL A 67 -13.22 -5.96 1.04
C VAL A 67 -14.62 -5.36 1.09
N ASN A 68 -15.00 -4.49 0.15
CA ASN A 68 -16.36 -3.97 0.07
C ASN A 68 -17.38 -5.11 -0.16
N SER A 69 -17.05 -6.06 -1.03
CA SER A 69 -17.89 -7.25 -1.25
C SER A 69 -18.03 -8.11 0.00
N LEU A 70 -16.99 -8.17 0.82
CA LEU A 70 -17.03 -8.84 2.12
C LEU A 70 -17.91 -8.10 3.12
N MET A 71 -17.86 -6.77 3.16
CA MET A 71 -18.72 -5.96 4.02
C MET A 71 -20.20 -6.21 3.68
N GLU A 72 -20.56 -6.19 2.40
CA GLU A 72 -21.93 -6.50 1.94
C GLU A 72 -22.35 -7.94 2.31
N LEU A 73 -21.42 -8.90 2.25
CA LEU A 73 -21.72 -10.27 2.69
C LEU A 73 -22.00 -10.33 4.19
N LEU A 74 -21.20 -9.66 4.99
CA LEU A 74 -21.36 -9.61 6.45
C LEU A 74 -22.67 -8.92 6.84
N GLU A 75 -22.99 -7.81 6.21
CA GLU A 75 -24.26 -7.09 6.40
C GLU A 75 -25.45 -8.02 6.17
N ARG A 76 -25.55 -8.65 4.99
CA ARG A 76 -26.62 -9.62 4.68
C ARG A 76 -26.70 -10.75 5.68
N LYS A 77 -25.58 -11.18 6.26
CA LYS A 77 -25.53 -12.25 7.24
C LYS A 77 -25.95 -11.80 8.64
N LEU A 78 -25.71 -10.55 8.98
CA LEU A 78 -26.18 -9.94 10.21
C LEU A 78 -27.69 -9.68 10.19
N GLU A 79 -28.26 -9.42 9.01
CA GLU A 79 -29.70 -9.26 8.81
C GLU A 79 -30.49 -10.56 8.97
N ASP A 80 -29.90 -11.75 8.76
CA ASP A 80 -30.60 -13.01 8.86
C ASP A 80 -30.68 -13.52 10.33
N PRO A 81 -31.87 -13.44 10.97
CA PRO A 81 -32.02 -13.84 12.36
C PRO A 81 -31.96 -15.36 12.57
N ARG A 82 -31.98 -16.16 11.49
CA ARG A 82 -32.00 -17.63 11.54
C ARG A 82 -30.64 -18.27 11.54
N GLN A 83 -29.60 -17.51 11.27
CA GLN A 83 -28.25 -18.03 11.15
C GLN A 83 -27.56 -17.99 12.51
N ASP A 84 -26.85 -19.08 12.84
CA ASP A 84 -25.92 -19.10 13.98
C ASP A 84 -24.74 -18.16 13.63
N ARG A 85 -24.75 -16.96 14.21
CA ARG A 85 -23.76 -15.93 13.99
C ARG A 85 -22.37 -16.38 14.43
N ASP A 86 -22.31 -17.17 15.49
CA ASP A 86 -21.03 -17.62 16.07
C ASP A 86 -20.30 -18.55 15.12
N ASP A 87 -20.99 -19.53 14.56
CA ASP A 87 -20.42 -20.46 13.58
C ASP A 87 -20.01 -19.73 12.28
N PHE A 88 -20.84 -18.79 11.84
CA PHE A 88 -20.54 -18.00 10.64
C PHE A 88 -19.26 -17.18 10.83
N PHE A 89 -19.15 -16.40 11.92
CA PHE A 89 -17.96 -15.57 12.16
C PHE A 89 -16.71 -16.40 12.40
N ALA A 90 -16.83 -17.55 13.07
CA ALA A 90 -15.72 -18.48 13.25
C ALA A 90 -15.19 -18.99 11.90
N ALA A 91 -16.08 -19.42 11.01
CA ALA A 91 -15.72 -19.87 9.67
C ALA A 91 -15.15 -18.72 8.81
N PHE A 92 -15.77 -17.55 8.87
CA PHE A 92 -15.32 -16.36 8.15
C PHE A 92 -13.89 -15.97 8.52
N LEU A 93 -13.58 -15.87 9.82
CA LEU A 93 -12.25 -15.55 10.31
C LEU A 93 -11.20 -16.63 10.00
N GLN A 94 -11.61 -17.88 9.76
CA GLN A 94 -10.71 -18.93 9.28
C GLN A 94 -10.36 -18.78 7.80
N ILE A 95 -11.35 -18.42 6.98
CA ILE A 95 -11.18 -18.29 5.52
C ILE A 95 -10.41 -17.01 5.16
N ARG A 96 -10.57 -15.94 5.94
CA ARG A 96 -9.93 -14.63 5.73
C ARG A 96 -8.84 -14.38 6.76
N PRO A 97 -7.63 -14.85 6.51
CA PRO A 97 -6.50 -14.68 7.43
C PRO A 97 -6.03 -13.22 7.58
N ASP A 98 -6.39 -12.36 6.67
CA ASP A 98 -6.16 -10.92 6.67
C ASP A 98 -7.13 -10.18 7.61
N VAL A 99 -8.33 -10.71 7.86
CA VAL A 99 -9.27 -10.14 8.82
C VAL A 99 -8.89 -10.56 10.24
N VAL A 100 -8.63 -9.58 11.06
CA VAL A 100 -8.15 -9.73 12.44
C VAL A 100 -9.31 -9.73 13.42
N ALA A 101 -10.28 -8.84 13.22
CA ALA A 101 -11.48 -8.72 14.01
C ALA A 101 -12.65 -8.18 13.20
N VAL A 102 -13.85 -8.55 13.62
CA VAL A 102 -15.13 -7.97 13.19
C VAL A 102 -15.81 -7.43 14.43
N THR A 103 -16.17 -6.16 14.43
CA THR A 103 -16.83 -5.49 15.56
C THR A 103 -18.12 -4.83 15.09
N THR A 104 -19.13 -4.80 15.93
CA THR A 104 -20.39 -4.10 15.70
C THR A 104 -20.65 -3.07 16.80
N TYR A 105 -21.25 -1.96 16.43
CA TYR A 105 -21.50 -0.83 17.31
C TYR A 105 -22.94 -0.35 17.19
N ASP A 106 -23.46 0.25 18.29
CA ASP A 106 -24.78 0.88 18.31
C ASP A 106 -24.74 2.31 17.76
N ALA A 107 -25.91 2.97 17.67
CA ALA A 107 -26.08 4.35 17.21
C ALA A 107 -25.22 5.37 17.96
N ALA A 108 -24.91 5.11 19.22
CA ALA A 108 -24.09 5.98 20.06
C ALA A 108 -22.57 5.67 19.91
N GLY A 109 -22.19 4.71 19.07
CA GLY A 109 -20.83 4.25 18.91
C GLY A 109 -20.37 3.29 20.02
N GLY A 110 -21.29 2.79 20.85
CA GLY A 110 -21.00 1.79 21.88
C GLY A 110 -20.82 0.39 21.27
N LEU A 111 -19.80 -0.36 21.75
CA LEU A 111 -19.54 -1.71 21.28
C LEU A 111 -20.71 -2.65 21.63
N VAL A 112 -21.27 -3.33 20.62
CA VAL A 112 -22.32 -4.35 20.79
C VAL A 112 -21.71 -5.74 20.79
N ASP A 113 -20.93 -6.11 19.77
CA ASP A 113 -20.26 -7.40 19.67
C ASP A 113 -18.86 -7.26 19.07
N CYS A 114 -18.00 -8.21 19.39
CA CYS A 114 -16.68 -8.29 18.80
C CYS A 114 -16.23 -9.73 18.67
N ARG A 115 -15.84 -10.07 17.45
CA ARG A 115 -15.32 -11.37 17.06
C ARG A 115 -13.90 -11.22 16.55
N SER A 116 -12.98 -11.95 17.11
CA SER A 116 -11.58 -11.95 16.69
C SER A 116 -10.99 -13.34 16.74
N ARG A 117 -9.94 -13.52 15.99
CA ARG A 117 -9.17 -14.77 15.96
C ARG A 117 -8.34 -14.96 17.22
N ALA A 118 -7.86 -13.89 17.82
CA ALA A 118 -7.04 -13.92 19.02
C ALA A 118 -7.88 -13.89 20.30
N ALA A 119 -7.27 -14.31 21.42
CA ALA A 119 -7.92 -14.25 22.73
C ALA A 119 -8.30 -12.82 23.09
N LYS A 120 -9.55 -12.62 23.47
CA LYS A 120 -10.13 -11.32 23.80
C LYS A 120 -9.45 -10.68 25.02
N ARG A 121 -9.14 -9.40 24.94
CA ARG A 121 -8.85 -8.55 26.12
C ARG A 121 -10.16 -7.99 26.65
N THR A 122 -10.81 -8.70 27.55
CA THR A 122 -12.15 -8.37 28.03
C THR A 122 -12.26 -6.96 28.63
N GLU A 123 -11.20 -6.45 29.25
CA GLU A 123 -11.18 -5.11 29.88
C GLU A 123 -11.17 -3.96 28.87
N ILE A 124 -10.60 -4.16 27.68
CA ILE A 124 -10.50 -3.14 26.64
C ILE A 124 -11.80 -3.05 25.84
N TYR A 125 -12.50 -4.15 25.65
CA TYR A 125 -13.76 -4.16 24.90
C TYR A 125 -14.83 -3.24 25.47
N GLN A 126 -14.89 -3.09 26.79
CA GLN A 126 -15.88 -2.23 27.45
C GLN A 126 -15.68 -0.74 27.15
N ASN A 127 -14.51 -0.35 26.69
CA ASN A 127 -14.13 1.04 26.41
C ASN A 127 -13.94 1.33 24.92
N LEU A 128 -14.13 0.34 24.03
CA LEU A 128 -14.10 0.58 22.59
C LEU A 128 -15.36 1.33 22.19
N SER A 129 -15.19 2.50 21.68
CA SER A 129 -16.25 3.31 21.08
C SER A 129 -15.70 3.98 19.82
N PHE A 130 -16.59 4.22 18.88
CA PHE A 130 -16.28 5.13 17.80
C PHE A 130 -16.15 6.56 18.31
N ASP A 131 -15.37 7.34 17.59
CA ASP A 131 -15.28 8.77 17.78
C ASP A 131 -16.61 9.41 17.32
N PRO A 132 -17.44 9.93 18.23
CA PRO A 132 -18.74 10.51 17.86
C PRO A 132 -18.63 11.64 16.82
N ASP A 133 -17.49 12.37 16.84
CA ASP A 133 -17.26 13.49 15.92
C ASP A 133 -17.02 13.02 14.46
N LYS A 134 -16.83 11.71 14.27
CA LYS A 134 -16.62 11.10 12.93
C LYS A 134 -17.82 10.31 12.40
N MET A 135 -18.94 10.27 13.11
CA MET A 135 -20.10 9.47 12.72
C MET A 135 -20.63 9.84 11.31
N ASP A 136 -20.64 11.14 10.95
CA ASP A 136 -21.02 11.57 9.61
C ASP A 136 -20.08 11.02 8.52
N ALA A 137 -18.80 10.88 8.82
CA ALA A 137 -17.82 10.27 7.90
C ALA A 137 -18.03 8.75 7.78
N TYR A 138 -18.46 8.09 8.85
CA TYR A 138 -18.73 6.65 8.84
C TYR A 138 -19.97 6.29 8.01
N ALA A 139 -20.96 7.19 7.91
CA ALA A 139 -22.18 6.98 7.12
C ALA A 139 -21.92 6.75 5.61
N GLY A 140 -20.81 7.27 5.09
CA GLY A 140 -20.38 7.05 3.70
C GLY A 140 -19.40 5.90 3.51
N GLY A 141 -19.14 5.14 4.57
CA GLY A 141 -18.01 4.19 4.62
C GLY A 141 -16.69 4.93 4.97
N TYR A 142 -15.95 4.38 5.91
CA TYR A 142 -14.70 4.98 6.39
C TYR A 142 -13.58 3.97 6.39
N VAL A 143 -12.40 4.42 5.94
CA VAL A 143 -11.16 3.66 6.01
C VAL A 143 -10.18 4.41 6.89
N SER A 144 -9.75 3.79 7.98
CA SER A 144 -8.80 4.41 8.90
C SER A 144 -7.39 4.50 8.32
N THR A 145 -6.58 5.37 8.89
CA THR A 145 -5.12 5.25 8.74
C THR A 145 -4.61 4.00 9.46
N PRO A 146 -3.48 3.40 9.02
CA PRO A 146 -2.89 2.28 9.74
C PRO A 146 -2.64 2.61 11.21
N HIS A 147 -3.07 1.74 12.10
CA HIS A 147 -2.89 1.88 13.54
C HIS A 147 -2.69 0.52 14.19
N VAL A 148 -2.32 0.52 15.46
CA VAL A 148 -2.13 -0.73 16.22
C VAL A 148 -3.46 -1.14 16.83
N ALA A 149 -3.92 -2.37 16.51
CA ALA A 149 -5.12 -2.92 17.12
C ALA A 149 -4.90 -3.13 18.62
N SER A 150 -5.67 -2.42 19.44
CA SER A 150 -5.58 -2.48 20.91
C SER A 150 -6.41 -3.59 21.53
N ILE A 151 -7.20 -4.32 20.71
CA ILE A 151 -8.14 -5.34 21.15
C ILE A 151 -7.50 -6.70 21.50
N PHE A 152 -6.20 -6.89 21.23
CA PHE A 152 -5.52 -8.17 21.43
C PHE A 152 -4.66 -8.17 22.69
N GLN A 153 -4.66 -9.29 23.39
CA GLN A 153 -3.79 -9.49 24.55
C GLN A 153 -2.43 -10.04 24.10
N GLY A 154 -1.37 -9.26 24.33
CA GLY A 154 0.00 -9.69 24.05
C GLY A 154 0.41 -9.70 22.57
N TYR A 155 -0.47 -9.31 21.66
CA TYR A 155 -0.23 -9.18 20.24
C TYR A 155 -0.86 -7.88 19.74
N TYR A 156 -0.10 -7.04 19.11
CA TYR A 156 -0.50 -5.71 18.66
C TYR A 156 -0.26 -5.58 17.15
N PRO A 157 -1.10 -6.20 16.29
CA PRO A 157 -0.93 -6.10 14.85
C PRO A 157 -1.21 -4.68 14.38
N TRP A 158 -0.52 -4.28 13.33
CA TRP A 158 -0.91 -3.11 12.55
C TRP A 158 -2.14 -3.47 11.73
N VAL A 159 -3.17 -2.64 11.82
CA VAL A 159 -4.43 -2.84 11.11
C VAL A 159 -4.86 -1.56 10.43
N VAL A 160 -5.69 -1.74 9.41
CA VAL A 160 -6.55 -0.72 8.83
C VAL A 160 -7.97 -1.12 9.17
N THR A 161 -8.75 -0.21 9.75
CA THR A 161 -10.16 -0.46 10.08
C THR A 161 -11.05 0.14 9.00
N LEU A 162 -11.91 -0.72 8.43
CA LEU A 162 -12.99 -0.30 7.56
C LEU A 162 -14.27 -0.26 8.36
N VAL A 163 -15.04 0.82 8.23
CA VAL A 163 -16.31 1.01 8.92
C VAL A 163 -17.40 1.25 7.90
N ALA A 164 -18.53 0.56 8.02
CA ALA A 164 -19.72 0.80 7.22
C ALA A 164 -20.98 0.81 8.10
N PRO A 165 -22.03 1.55 7.69
CA PRO A 165 -23.31 1.47 8.35
C PRO A 165 -23.95 0.10 8.10
N LEU A 166 -24.72 -0.39 9.07
CA LEU A 166 -25.55 -1.59 8.97
C LEU A 166 -27.00 -1.17 8.80
N ASP A 167 -27.66 -1.66 7.77
CA ASP A 167 -29.11 -1.49 7.57
C ASP A 167 -29.90 -2.70 8.15
N ALA A 168 -29.43 -3.19 9.32
CA ALA A 168 -29.99 -4.36 9.96
C ALA A 168 -31.05 -3.97 10.99
N PRO A 169 -32.19 -4.69 11.06
CA PRO A 169 -33.21 -4.49 12.09
C PRO A 169 -32.69 -4.98 13.45
N GLY A 170 -31.93 -4.17 14.16
CA GLY A 170 -31.32 -4.58 15.41
C GLY A 170 -30.82 -3.41 16.25
N ARG A 171 -29.94 -3.75 17.21
CA ARG A 171 -29.24 -2.77 18.05
C ARG A 171 -27.96 -2.29 17.42
N GLU A 172 -27.47 -3.05 16.42
CA GLU A 172 -26.21 -2.80 15.73
C GLU A 172 -26.49 -1.85 14.54
N GLU A 173 -25.79 -0.74 14.48
CA GLU A 173 -25.92 0.26 13.38
C GLU A 173 -24.64 0.40 12.57
N TRP A 174 -23.52 -0.12 13.10
CA TRP A 174 -22.23 -0.01 12.45
C TRP A 174 -21.47 -1.33 12.52
N ILE A 175 -20.76 -1.64 11.44
CA ILE A 175 -19.80 -2.74 11.40
C ILE A 175 -18.41 -2.20 11.12
N ALA A 176 -17.40 -2.74 11.79
CA ALA A 176 -16.01 -2.45 11.53
C ALA A 176 -15.21 -3.74 11.32
N LEU A 177 -14.34 -3.72 10.31
CA LEU A 177 -13.39 -4.77 9.99
C LEU A 177 -11.98 -4.28 10.23
N ASP A 178 -11.25 -4.93 11.11
CA ASP A 178 -9.82 -4.73 11.29
C ASP A 178 -9.05 -5.70 10.39
N ILE A 179 -8.26 -5.15 9.47
CA ILE A 179 -7.51 -5.88 8.46
C ILE A 179 -6.02 -5.65 8.67
N SER A 180 -5.22 -6.71 8.63
CA SER A 180 -3.75 -6.67 8.82
C SER A 180 -2.99 -7.16 7.60
#